data_040d271723e6a73cea9e7ccbbeab9a04
#
_entry.id   040d271723e6a73cea9e7ccbbeab9a04
#
_cell.length_a   1.000
_cell.length_b   1.000
_cell.length_c   1.000
_cell.angle_alpha   90.00
_cell.angle_beta   90.00
_cell.angle_gamma   90.00
#
_symmetry.space_group_name_H-M   'P 1'
#
loop_
_entity.id
_entity.type
_entity.pdbx_description
1 polymer ?
#
loop_
_entity_poly.entity_id
_entity_poly.type
_entity_poly.pdbx_seq_one_letter_code
_entity_poly.pdbx_strand_id
1 'polypeptide(L)'
;MSLHARRPLLTRALPGVISLLLAVLPMGPSGAQPAELPRLGDAAGDQLSPLAERRLGESIMREIRRARALLDDPELTDYLNRLAARLAAQPAATGFSFELFAVEDRSINAFALPGGFIGVHTGLVAASQAESELASVLAHELGHVTQRHIARMLATQNQSSTVLMAAMAAALLAARSNPQAAAGIASLGSTIQMQQLLGYSRDAEREADRVGLEMLQQAGFDSQGMVDFFGRLQAASRLSETALPAYLRTHPLTGDRMSDIQNRVMALRYRQHPDSLEFSMLRARFRVLADRSVDGLTRARQLIARQVEDGAVTPVAGHYAMAAGALAAADTAGARRSIAAARGAAVRPHAFIESLASQIALEAGQPGEALATTERAIATLGTTRALV
;
A
#
# COMPACT_ATOMS: atom_id res chain seq x y z
N MET A 1 30.85 -44.46 -59.98
CA MET A 1 31.04 -45.91 -59.72
C MET A 1 30.08 -46.23 -58.58
N SER A 2 28.97 -46.77 -58.97
CA SER A 2 28.52 -48.17 -58.74
C SER A 2 27.91 -48.37 -57.39
N LEU A 3 26.56 -48.32 -57.28
CA LEU A 3 25.61 -49.48 -57.29
C LEU A 3 25.72 -50.35 -56.02
N HIS A 4 24.73 -50.62 -55.20
CA HIS A 4 23.44 -51.34 -55.43
C HIS A 4 22.65 -51.25 -54.13
N ALA A 5 21.48 -50.89 -54.08
CA ALA A 5 20.19 -51.53 -54.02
C ALA A 5 20.11 -52.93 -53.37
N ARG A 6 19.21 -53.06 -52.36
CA ARG A 6 18.10 -54.05 -52.29
C ARG A 6 17.22 -53.94 -51.00
N ARG A 7 15.96 -53.77 -51.19
CA ARG A 7 14.81 -54.24 -50.35
C ARG A 7 14.52 -55.74 -50.75
N PRO A 8 13.55 -56.44 -50.18
CA PRO A 8 12.63 -56.27 -49.01
C PRO A 8 12.51 -57.55 -48.13
N LEU A 9 11.64 -57.63 -47.13
CA LEU A 9 10.60 -58.62 -47.02
C LEU A 9 9.75 -58.48 -45.71
N LEU A 10 8.47 -58.56 -45.95
CA LEU A 10 7.35 -58.69 -45.00
C LEU A 10 7.38 -59.92 -44.13
N THR A 11 6.88 -59.83 -42.89
CA THR A 11 6.03 -60.86 -42.24
C THR A 11 5.21 -60.27 -41.10
N ARG A 12 3.92 -60.16 -41.34
CA ARG A 12 2.76 -60.80 -40.70
C ARG A 12 2.52 -60.62 -39.20
N ALA A 13 1.35 -60.11 -38.98
CA ALA A 13 0.61 -59.89 -37.76
C ALA A 13 0.26 -61.13 -36.93
N LEU A 14 0.05 -60.93 -35.62
CA LEU A 14 -0.94 -61.65 -34.84
C LEU A 14 -1.44 -60.78 -33.68
N PRO A 15 -2.74 -60.75 -33.37
CA PRO A 15 -3.31 -59.86 -32.35
C PRO A 15 -3.28 -60.55 -31.00
N GLY A 16 -2.67 -59.86 -30.04
CA GLY A 16 -2.73 -60.22 -28.62
C GLY A 16 -3.87 -59.52 -27.92
N VAL A 17 -4.82 -60.30 -27.43
CA VAL A 17 -5.95 -59.93 -26.61
C VAL A 17 -5.43 -59.35 -25.29
N ILE A 18 -5.60 -58.05 -25.03
CA ILE A 18 -5.37 -57.44 -23.71
C ILE A 18 -6.71 -57.45 -22.98
N SER A 19 -6.81 -58.31 -21.98
CA SER A 19 -7.91 -58.36 -21.03
C SER A 19 -7.86 -57.10 -20.14
N LEU A 20 -8.89 -56.27 -20.27
CA LEU A 20 -9.12 -55.11 -19.43
C LEU A 20 -9.63 -55.53 -18.03
N LEU A 21 -8.77 -55.56 -17.06
CA LEU A 21 -9.17 -55.73 -15.65
C LEU A 21 -9.72 -54.38 -15.14
N LEU A 22 -11.05 -54.27 -15.08
CA LEU A 22 -11.72 -53.16 -14.38
C LEU A 22 -11.54 -53.41 -12.87
N ALA A 23 -10.60 -52.68 -12.23
CA ALA A 23 -10.54 -52.56 -10.81
C ALA A 23 -11.65 -51.64 -10.31
N VAL A 24 -12.70 -52.20 -9.74
CA VAL A 24 -13.73 -51.44 -9.01
C VAL A 24 -13.13 -50.98 -7.70
N LEU A 25 -12.72 -49.69 -7.63
CA LEU A 25 -12.38 -49.03 -6.38
C LEU A 25 -13.69 -48.63 -5.68
N PRO A 26 -13.86 -48.85 -4.38
CA PRO A 26 -15.03 -48.38 -3.66
C PRO A 26 -15.01 -46.84 -3.60
N MET A 27 -16.01 -46.22 -4.21
CA MET A 27 -16.32 -44.80 -4.02
C MET A 27 -16.80 -44.62 -2.56
N GLY A 28 -15.91 -44.11 -1.70
CA GLY A 28 -16.31 -43.56 -0.41
C GLY A 28 -17.24 -42.34 -0.62
N PRO A 29 -18.15 -42.05 0.34
CA PRO A 29 -19.04 -40.93 0.20
C PRO A 29 -18.21 -39.63 0.15
N SER A 30 -18.19 -38.96 -0.98
CA SER A 30 -17.71 -37.60 -1.11
C SER A 30 -18.62 -36.74 -0.25
N GLY A 31 -18.12 -36.29 0.91
CA GLY A 31 -18.77 -35.24 1.68
C GLY A 31 -18.90 -34.01 0.78
N ALA A 32 -20.13 -33.75 0.33
CA ALA A 32 -20.44 -32.51 -0.34
C ALA A 32 -20.17 -31.38 0.63
N GLN A 33 -19.09 -30.62 0.40
CA GLN A 33 -18.96 -29.30 1.02
C GLN A 33 -20.16 -28.49 0.58
N PRO A 34 -20.83 -27.76 1.47
CA PRO A 34 -21.92 -26.87 1.08
C PRO A 34 -21.34 -25.88 0.08
N ALA A 35 -21.80 -25.98 -1.18
CA ALA A 35 -21.53 -24.98 -2.18
C ALA A 35 -22.17 -23.69 -1.67
N GLU A 36 -21.36 -22.72 -1.27
CA GLU A 36 -21.88 -21.36 -1.06
C GLU A 36 -22.55 -20.94 -2.38
N LEU A 37 -23.83 -20.68 -2.30
CA LEU A 37 -24.61 -20.20 -3.45
C LEU A 37 -23.94 -18.92 -3.98
N PRO A 38 -23.66 -18.83 -5.31
CA PRO A 38 -23.10 -17.63 -5.88
C PRO A 38 -24.00 -16.44 -5.52
N ARG A 39 -23.41 -15.35 -5.04
CA ARG A 39 -24.16 -14.12 -4.81
C ARG A 39 -24.72 -13.66 -6.14
N LEU A 40 -26.05 -13.60 -6.26
CA LEU A 40 -26.75 -13.14 -7.46
C LEU A 40 -26.26 -11.72 -7.79
N GLY A 41 -25.54 -11.58 -8.92
CA GLY A 41 -25.02 -10.30 -9.42
C GLY A 41 -23.50 -10.16 -9.47
N ASP A 42 -22.70 -11.12 -8.99
CA ASP A 42 -21.25 -11.08 -9.07
C ASP A 42 -20.71 -11.77 -10.36
N ALA A 43 -20.82 -11.06 -11.48
CA ALA A 43 -20.24 -11.52 -12.76
C ALA A 43 -18.69 -11.71 -12.70
N ALA A 44 -18.03 -11.16 -11.70
CA ALA A 44 -16.59 -11.35 -11.46
C ALA A 44 -16.29 -12.63 -10.67
N GLY A 45 -17.27 -13.16 -9.92
CA GLY A 45 -17.13 -14.41 -9.16
C GLY A 45 -16.87 -15.63 -10.03
N ASP A 46 -17.41 -15.63 -11.24
CA ASP A 46 -17.24 -16.73 -12.21
C ASP A 46 -15.84 -16.77 -12.83
N GLN A 47 -15.11 -15.65 -12.88
CA GLN A 47 -13.79 -15.57 -13.52
C GLN A 47 -12.63 -15.52 -12.53
N LEU A 48 -12.78 -14.86 -11.38
CA LEU A 48 -11.75 -14.78 -10.35
C LEU A 48 -12.38 -14.92 -8.95
N SER A 49 -12.32 -16.10 -8.37
CA SER A 49 -12.82 -16.31 -7.01
C SER A 49 -12.01 -15.49 -5.98
N PRO A 50 -12.57 -15.13 -4.81
CA PRO A 50 -11.83 -14.41 -3.76
C PRO A 50 -10.53 -15.11 -3.36
N LEU A 51 -10.52 -16.44 -3.31
CA LEU A 51 -9.33 -17.22 -3.03
C LEU A 51 -8.27 -17.11 -4.15
N ALA A 52 -8.69 -17.14 -5.41
CA ALA A 52 -7.79 -16.96 -6.55
C ALA A 52 -7.22 -15.54 -6.57
N GLU A 53 -8.05 -14.53 -6.28
CA GLU A 53 -7.63 -13.14 -6.13
C GLU A 53 -6.58 -12.97 -5.01
N ARG A 54 -6.78 -13.61 -3.86
CA ARG A 54 -5.81 -13.60 -2.75
C ARG A 54 -4.49 -14.24 -3.15
N ARG A 55 -4.52 -15.43 -3.77
CA ARG A 55 -3.31 -16.12 -4.27
C ARG A 55 -2.54 -15.29 -5.29
N LEU A 56 -3.26 -14.58 -6.15
CA LEU A 56 -2.69 -13.65 -7.13
C LEU A 56 -1.95 -12.53 -6.40
N GLY A 57 -2.59 -11.86 -5.44
CA GLY A 57 -1.97 -10.82 -4.63
C GLY A 57 -0.74 -11.31 -3.87
N GLU A 58 -0.80 -12.48 -3.26
CA GLU A 58 0.35 -13.08 -2.57
C GLU A 58 1.53 -13.36 -3.51
N SER A 59 1.25 -13.75 -4.76
CA SER A 59 2.32 -13.94 -5.75
C SER A 59 2.98 -12.63 -6.12
N ILE A 60 2.20 -11.56 -6.32
CA ILE A 60 2.72 -10.20 -6.56
C ILE A 60 3.55 -9.74 -5.36
N MET A 61 3.05 -9.91 -4.15
CA MET A 61 3.77 -9.52 -2.93
C MET A 61 5.10 -10.25 -2.76
N ARG A 62 5.17 -11.55 -3.17
CA ARG A 62 6.46 -12.27 -3.17
C ARG A 62 7.48 -11.61 -4.11
N GLU A 63 7.08 -11.19 -5.30
CA GLU A 63 7.98 -10.51 -6.25
C GLU A 63 8.40 -9.12 -5.72
N ILE A 64 7.48 -8.36 -5.14
CA ILE A 64 7.76 -7.06 -4.52
C ILE A 64 8.78 -7.21 -3.39
N ARG A 65 8.63 -8.23 -2.53
CA ARG A 65 9.57 -8.53 -1.45
C ARG A 65 10.94 -8.96 -1.99
N ARG A 66 11.00 -9.83 -3.03
CA ARG A 66 12.25 -10.22 -3.70
C ARG A 66 12.99 -9.04 -4.29
N ALA A 67 12.26 -8.11 -4.88
CA ALA A 67 12.80 -6.88 -5.45
C ALA A 67 13.23 -5.86 -4.39
N ARG A 68 13.02 -6.13 -3.09
CA ARG A 68 13.27 -5.19 -1.98
C ARG A 68 12.60 -3.83 -2.19
N ALA A 69 11.41 -3.82 -2.79
CA ALA A 69 10.66 -2.61 -3.09
C ALA A 69 9.84 -2.09 -1.89
N LEU A 70 9.73 -2.88 -0.83
CA LEU A 70 9.08 -2.45 0.40
C LEU A 70 10.00 -1.56 1.22
N LEU A 71 9.42 -0.57 1.87
CA LEU A 71 10.07 0.11 2.98
C LEU A 71 9.91 -0.76 4.23
N ASP A 72 11.03 -1.20 4.78
CA ASP A 72 11.05 -1.90 6.07
C ASP A 72 10.99 -0.86 7.21
N ASP A 73 9.76 -0.48 7.54
CA ASP A 73 9.44 0.51 8.56
C ASP A 73 8.30 -0.03 9.43
N PRO A 74 8.63 -0.67 10.55
CA PRO A 74 7.62 -1.28 11.42
C PRO A 74 6.63 -0.28 12.00
N GLU A 75 7.08 0.95 12.31
CA GLU A 75 6.23 2.00 12.87
C GLU A 75 5.16 2.45 11.87
N LEU A 76 5.58 2.75 10.62
CA LEU A 76 4.65 3.14 9.57
C LEU A 76 3.71 2.00 9.21
N THR A 77 4.24 0.78 9.06
CA THR A 77 3.44 -0.39 8.68
C THR A 77 2.38 -0.72 9.75
N ASP A 78 2.74 -0.66 11.02
CA ASP A 78 1.80 -0.87 12.12
C ASP A 78 0.73 0.21 12.17
N TYR A 79 1.12 1.48 12.04
CA TYR A 79 0.19 2.60 11.99
C TYR A 79 -0.82 2.46 10.84
N LEU A 80 -0.34 2.20 9.61
CA LEU A 80 -1.20 2.05 8.44
C LEU A 80 -2.19 0.89 8.59
N ASN A 81 -1.73 -0.25 9.13
CA ASN A 81 -2.60 -1.41 9.32
C ASN A 81 -3.64 -1.18 10.43
N ARG A 82 -3.28 -0.46 11.52
CA ARG A 82 -4.27 -0.05 12.54
C ARG A 82 -5.30 0.94 11.98
N LEU A 83 -4.85 1.89 11.16
CA LEU A 83 -5.74 2.85 10.50
C LEU A 83 -6.70 2.12 9.54
N ALA A 84 -6.19 1.20 8.73
CA ALA A 84 -7.00 0.37 7.84
C ALA A 84 -7.98 -0.51 8.62
N ALA A 85 -7.55 -1.14 9.72
CA ALA A 85 -8.42 -1.95 10.57
C ALA A 85 -9.58 -1.12 11.15
N ARG A 86 -9.32 0.13 11.54
CA ARG A 86 -10.36 1.05 12.02
C ARG A 86 -11.36 1.40 10.91
N LEU A 87 -10.89 1.66 9.69
CA LEU A 87 -11.74 1.90 8.52
C LEU A 87 -12.54 0.65 8.12
N ALA A 88 -11.90 -0.52 8.16
CA ALA A 88 -12.49 -1.80 7.80
C ALA A 88 -13.40 -2.42 8.88
N ALA A 89 -13.47 -1.86 10.08
CA ALA A 89 -14.38 -2.30 11.13
C ALA A 89 -15.87 -2.08 10.78
N GLN A 90 -16.16 -1.61 9.58
CA GLN A 90 -17.48 -1.24 9.10
C GLN A 90 -18.12 -2.38 8.29
N PRO A 91 -19.48 -2.45 8.24
CA PRO A 91 -20.18 -3.53 7.53
C PRO A 91 -19.78 -3.69 6.07
N ALA A 92 -19.44 -2.59 5.37
CA ALA A 92 -19.02 -2.61 3.98
C ALA A 92 -17.74 -3.41 3.71
N ALA A 93 -16.90 -3.61 4.74
CA ALA A 93 -15.64 -4.35 4.65
C ALA A 93 -15.71 -5.78 5.21
N THR A 94 -16.91 -6.24 5.62
CA THR A 94 -17.09 -7.58 6.19
C THR A 94 -16.69 -8.68 5.19
N GLY A 95 -15.86 -9.61 5.63
CA GLY A 95 -15.39 -10.73 4.81
C GLY A 95 -14.15 -10.43 3.97
N PHE A 96 -13.60 -9.20 4.05
CA PHE A 96 -12.35 -8.82 3.40
C PHE A 96 -11.20 -8.80 4.41
N SER A 97 -10.00 -9.14 3.94
CA SER A 97 -8.75 -9.04 4.70
C SER A 97 -7.86 -8.00 4.02
N PHE A 98 -7.28 -7.11 4.81
CA PHE A 98 -6.42 -6.04 4.30
C PHE A 98 -5.01 -6.15 4.89
N GLU A 99 -4.01 -5.91 4.06
CA GLU A 99 -2.60 -5.84 4.45
C GLU A 99 -1.98 -4.63 3.78
N LEU A 100 -1.67 -3.60 4.58
CA LEU A 100 -1.04 -2.39 4.10
C LEU A 100 0.48 -2.51 4.22
N PHE A 101 1.17 -2.04 3.20
CA PHE A 101 2.63 -1.99 3.15
C PHE A 101 3.12 -0.62 2.67
N ALA A 102 4.29 -0.24 3.15
CA ALA A 102 4.90 1.04 2.81
C ALA A 102 5.85 0.91 1.62
N VAL A 103 5.87 1.95 0.78
CA VAL A 103 6.80 2.12 -0.34
C VAL A 103 7.58 3.42 -0.14
N GLU A 104 8.91 3.35 -0.19
CA GLU A 104 9.75 4.56 -0.12
C GLU A 104 9.71 5.30 -1.46
N ASP A 105 8.75 6.18 -1.61
CA ASP A 105 8.58 7.03 -2.78
C ASP A 105 8.03 8.38 -2.38
N ARG A 106 8.57 9.46 -2.94
CA ARG A 106 8.16 10.85 -2.65
C ARG A 106 6.89 11.28 -3.34
N SER A 107 6.44 10.51 -4.33
CA SER A 107 5.20 10.80 -5.03
C SER A 107 3.98 10.59 -4.11
N ILE A 108 2.97 11.39 -4.30
CA ILE A 108 1.68 11.22 -3.62
C ILE A 108 0.98 10.06 -4.32
N ASN A 109 0.92 8.90 -3.66
CA ASN A 109 0.28 7.71 -4.22
C ASN A 109 -0.13 6.70 -3.14
N ALA A 110 -1.22 5.99 -3.40
CA ALA A 110 -1.59 4.71 -2.81
C ALA A 110 -2.23 3.86 -3.90
N PHE A 111 -2.26 2.55 -3.74
CA PHE A 111 -2.83 1.66 -4.74
C PHE A 111 -3.24 0.33 -4.12
N ALA A 112 -4.37 -0.21 -4.56
CA ALA A 112 -4.81 -1.54 -4.21
C ALA A 112 -4.20 -2.58 -5.16
N LEU A 113 -3.89 -3.76 -4.62
CA LEU A 113 -3.52 -4.97 -5.33
C LEU A 113 -4.59 -6.04 -5.11
N PRO A 114 -4.66 -7.09 -5.96
CA PRO A 114 -5.58 -8.19 -5.75
C PRO A 114 -5.45 -8.80 -4.35
N GLY A 115 -6.58 -9.22 -3.76
CA GLY A 115 -6.61 -9.92 -2.48
C GLY A 115 -6.40 -9.03 -1.24
N GLY A 116 -6.61 -7.72 -1.36
CA GLY A 116 -6.63 -6.80 -0.22
C GLY A 116 -5.27 -6.28 0.22
N PHE A 117 -4.24 -6.40 -0.59
CA PHE A 117 -2.96 -5.73 -0.37
C PHE A 117 -3.04 -4.28 -0.85
N ILE A 118 -2.55 -3.32 -0.04
CA ILE A 118 -2.58 -1.89 -0.36
C ILE A 118 -1.20 -1.28 -0.13
N GLY A 119 -0.61 -0.74 -1.19
CA GLY A 119 0.66 -0.01 -1.12
C GLY A 119 0.44 1.46 -0.81
N VAL A 120 1.26 2.01 0.07
CA VAL A 120 1.19 3.42 0.49
C VAL A 120 2.56 4.07 0.35
N HIS A 121 2.66 5.10 -0.47
CA HIS A 121 3.91 5.85 -0.63
C HIS A 121 4.16 6.78 0.56
N THR A 122 5.40 6.89 0.98
CA THR A 122 5.80 7.83 2.05
C THR A 122 5.45 9.28 1.71
N GLY A 123 5.45 9.62 0.40
CA GLY A 123 5.04 10.94 -0.09
C GLY A 123 3.58 11.27 0.20
N LEU A 124 2.68 10.29 0.21
CA LEU A 124 1.28 10.51 0.61
C LEU A 124 1.19 10.90 2.09
N VAL A 125 1.90 10.18 2.98
CA VAL A 125 1.92 10.48 4.41
C VAL A 125 2.47 11.89 4.67
N ALA A 126 3.57 12.24 4.00
CA ALA A 126 4.21 13.56 4.12
C ALA A 126 3.32 14.71 3.61
N ALA A 127 2.53 14.45 2.56
CA ALA A 127 1.67 15.45 1.92
C ALA A 127 0.33 15.66 2.63
N SER A 128 -0.16 14.67 3.37
CA SER A 128 -1.42 14.76 4.12
C SER A 128 -1.30 15.86 5.20
N GLN A 129 -2.28 16.75 5.27
CA GLN A 129 -2.29 17.85 6.24
C GLN A 129 -3.00 17.47 7.53
N ALA A 130 -3.95 16.55 7.44
CA ALA A 130 -4.66 15.97 8.58
C ALA A 130 -4.70 14.44 8.45
N GLU A 131 -4.85 13.74 9.57
CA GLU A 131 -5.01 12.28 9.58
C GLU A 131 -6.25 11.83 8.78
N SER A 132 -7.33 12.62 8.81
CA SER A 132 -8.55 12.36 8.04
C SER A 132 -8.31 12.41 6.53
N GLU A 133 -7.31 13.17 6.04
CA GLU A 133 -6.95 13.16 4.63
C GLU A 133 -6.26 11.85 4.23
N LEU A 134 -5.29 11.38 5.01
CA LEU A 134 -4.66 10.07 4.79
C LEU A 134 -5.70 8.95 4.89
N ALA A 135 -6.54 9.00 5.93
CA ALA A 135 -7.63 8.05 6.12
C ALA A 135 -8.61 8.03 4.94
N SER A 136 -8.89 9.20 4.31
CA SER A 136 -9.79 9.28 3.16
C SER A 136 -9.24 8.56 1.93
N VAL A 137 -7.94 8.68 1.66
CA VAL A 137 -7.28 7.96 0.56
C VAL A 137 -7.29 6.46 0.84
N LEU A 138 -6.95 6.04 2.06
CA LEU A 138 -6.99 4.62 2.42
C LEU A 138 -8.41 4.06 2.34
N ALA A 139 -9.42 4.81 2.77
CA ALA A 139 -10.82 4.41 2.65
C ALA A 139 -11.26 4.22 1.19
N HIS A 140 -10.78 5.08 0.29
CA HIS A 140 -11.00 4.95 -1.15
C HIS A 140 -10.35 3.65 -1.69
N GLU A 141 -9.10 3.34 -1.31
CA GLU A 141 -8.43 2.09 -1.69
C GLU A 141 -9.15 0.85 -1.14
N LEU A 142 -9.61 0.92 0.13
CA LEU A 142 -10.45 -0.14 0.70
C LEU A 142 -11.77 -0.29 -0.08
N GLY A 143 -12.34 0.81 -0.57
CA GLY A 143 -13.49 0.83 -1.47
C GLY A 143 -13.24 0.01 -2.73
N HIS A 144 -12.08 0.20 -3.40
CA HIS A 144 -11.71 -0.60 -4.56
C HIS A 144 -11.63 -2.10 -4.27
N VAL A 145 -11.07 -2.48 -3.11
CA VAL A 145 -10.96 -3.87 -2.69
C VAL A 145 -12.34 -4.47 -2.38
N THR A 146 -13.16 -3.79 -1.59
CA THR A 146 -14.47 -4.30 -1.15
C THR A 146 -15.47 -4.41 -2.31
N GLN A 147 -15.36 -3.53 -3.30
CA GLN A 147 -16.15 -3.60 -4.54
C GLN A 147 -15.51 -4.49 -5.60
N ARG A 148 -14.39 -5.13 -5.30
CA ARG A 148 -13.68 -6.07 -6.16
C ARG A 148 -13.37 -5.50 -7.56
N HIS A 149 -13.01 -4.20 -7.63
CA HIS A 149 -12.83 -3.50 -8.90
C HIS A 149 -11.75 -4.13 -9.78
N ILE A 150 -10.67 -4.67 -9.18
CA ILE A 150 -9.61 -5.39 -9.92
C ILE A 150 -10.17 -6.67 -10.53
N ALA A 151 -10.91 -7.47 -9.77
CA ALA A 151 -11.50 -8.70 -10.28
C ALA A 151 -12.49 -8.43 -11.43
N ARG A 152 -13.34 -7.38 -11.27
CA ARG A 152 -14.28 -6.93 -12.32
C ARG A 152 -13.57 -6.43 -13.57
N MET A 153 -12.47 -5.69 -13.40
CA MET A 153 -11.65 -5.22 -14.52
C MET A 153 -11.02 -6.39 -15.29
N LEU A 154 -10.47 -7.38 -14.58
CA LEU A 154 -9.91 -8.59 -15.19
C LEU A 154 -10.95 -9.42 -15.94
N ALA A 155 -12.16 -9.52 -15.40
CA ALA A 155 -13.28 -10.21 -16.03
C ALA A 155 -13.67 -9.59 -17.37
N THR A 156 -13.61 -8.26 -17.50
CA THR A 156 -14.01 -7.55 -18.72
C THR A 156 -12.96 -7.55 -19.83
N GLN A 157 -11.67 -7.69 -19.48
CA GLN A 157 -10.57 -7.49 -20.43
C GLN A 157 -10.10 -8.79 -21.12
N ASN A 158 -10.63 -9.97 -20.78
CA ASN A 158 -10.19 -11.28 -21.30
C ASN A 158 -8.65 -11.48 -21.28
N GLN A 159 -7.93 -10.71 -20.47
CA GLN A 159 -6.49 -10.78 -20.39
C GLN A 159 -6.05 -11.84 -19.38
N SER A 160 -5.03 -12.60 -19.73
CA SER A 160 -4.45 -13.56 -18.80
C SER A 160 -3.93 -12.83 -17.56
N SER A 161 -4.32 -13.31 -16.38
CA SER A 161 -3.88 -12.77 -15.08
C SER A 161 -2.35 -12.61 -14.94
N THR A 162 -1.58 -13.42 -15.71
CA THR A 162 -0.11 -13.36 -15.76
C THR A 162 0.43 -12.08 -16.41
N VAL A 163 -0.23 -11.56 -17.45
CA VAL A 163 0.20 -10.31 -18.11
C VAL A 163 -0.02 -9.11 -17.20
N LEU A 164 -1.16 -9.07 -16.49
CA LEU A 164 -1.43 -8.02 -15.52
C LEU A 164 -0.46 -8.10 -14.33
N MET A 165 -0.13 -9.31 -13.84
CA MET A 165 0.86 -9.50 -12.78
C MET A 165 2.23 -8.96 -13.16
N ALA A 166 2.70 -9.30 -14.36
CA ALA A 166 3.97 -8.79 -14.87
C ALA A 166 3.95 -7.27 -15.00
N ALA A 167 2.83 -6.70 -15.46
CA ALA A 167 2.64 -5.26 -15.59
C ALA A 167 2.65 -4.53 -14.23
N MET A 168 1.96 -5.06 -13.24
CA MET A 168 1.91 -4.46 -11.89
C MET A 168 3.25 -4.58 -11.17
N ALA A 169 3.91 -5.74 -11.22
CA ALA A 169 5.25 -5.92 -10.69
C ALA A 169 6.27 -5.00 -11.39
N ALA A 170 6.19 -4.89 -12.72
CA ALA A 170 7.06 -4.02 -13.50
C ALA A 170 6.82 -2.52 -13.17
N ALA A 171 5.58 -2.09 -12.97
CA ALA A 171 5.27 -0.71 -12.59
C ALA A 171 5.84 -0.34 -11.22
N LEU A 172 5.76 -1.26 -10.25
CA LEU A 172 6.35 -1.10 -8.92
C LEU A 172 7.88 -1.11 -8.94
N LEU A 173 8.49 -1.93 -9.79
CA LEU A 173 9.94 -2.01 -9.96
C LEU A 173 10.48 -0.78 -10.71
N ALA A 174 9.77 -0.29 -11.72
CA ALA A 174 10.16 0.89 -12.49
C ALA A 174 10.13 2.17 -11.65
N ALA A 175 9.25 2.26 -10.65
CA ALA A 175 9.20 3.40 -9.75
C ALA A 175 10.49 3.55 -8.92
N ARG A 176 11.21 2.46 -8.66
CA ARG A 176 12.39 2.45 -7.76
C ARG A 176 13.76 2.44 -8.48
N SER A 177 13.84 1.91 -9.68
CA SER A 177 15.13 1.45 -10.18
C SER A 177 15.83 2.29 -11.24
N ASN A 178 15.27 3.33 -11.75
CA ASN A 178 15.91 4.22 -12.73
C ASN A 178 14.87 4.80 -13.73
N PRO A 179 14.87 6.10 -14.00
CA PRO A 179 14.08 6.67 -15.10
C PRO A 179 14.38 6.03 -16.46
N GLN A 180 15.58 5.47 -16.64
CA GLN A 180 15.98 4.76 -17.86
C GLN A 180 15.45 3.33 -17.96
N ALA A 181 15.25 2.63 -16.83
CA ALA A 181 14.58 1.32 -16.83
C ALA A 181 13.07 1.48 -17.10
N ALA A 182 12.47 2.56 -16.60
CA ALA A 182 11.10 2.95 -16.97
C ALA A 182 10.98 3.24 -18.48
N ALA A 183 12.00 3.84 -19.11
CA ALA A 183 12.08 4.02 -20.57
C ALA A 183 12.23 2.70 -21.34
N GLY A 184 12.91 1.72 -20.77
CA GLY A 184 13.03 0.36 -21.35
C GLY A 184 11.71 -0.42 -21.34
N ILE A 185 10.89 -0.25 -20.29
CA ILE A 185 9.53 -0.82 -20.22
C ILE A 185 8.58 -0.05 -21.14
N ALA A 186 8.76 1.26 -21.31
CA ALA A 186 8.03 2.08 -22.27
C ALA A 186 8.27 1.65 -23.74
N SER A 187 9.40 1.03 -24.05
CA SER A 187 9.71 0.48 -25.38
C SER A 187 8.97 -0.83 -25.69
N LEU A 188 8.37 -1.48 -24.69
CA LEU A 188 7.54 -2.69 -24.86
C LEU A 188 6.07 -2.41 -25.19
N GLY A 189 5.76 -1.23 -25.69
CA GLY A 189 4.42 -0.88 -26.18
C GLY A 189 3.60 -0.08 -25.17
N SER A 190 3.81 1.21 -25.26
CA SER A 190 2.99 2.32 -24.76
C SER A 190 2.73 2.39 -23.25
N THR A 191 3.43 3.33 -22.61
CA THR A 191 3.13 3.88 -21.29
C THR A 191 1.64 4.24 -21.13
N ILE A 192 0.99 4.62 -22.21
CA ILE A 192 -0.44 4.95 -22.26
C ILE A 192 -1.32 3.71 -22.06
N GLN A 193 -0.99 2.57 -22.72
CA GLN A 193 -1.73 1.32 -22.53
C GLN A 193 -1.54 0.74 -21.14
N MET A 194 -0.33 0.85 -20.57
CA MET A 194 -0.07 0.42 -19.19
C MET A 194 -0.85 1.28 -18.19
N GLN A 195 -0.90 2.59 -18.40
CA GLN A 195 -1.71 3.50 -17.57
C GLN A 195 -3.21 3.25 -17.72
N GLN A 196 -3.68 2.90 -18.93
CA GLN A 196 -5.06 2.52 -19.16
C GLN A 196 -5.41 1.15 -18.54
N LEU A 197 -4.45 0.23 -18.48
CA LEU A 197 -4.59 -1.07 -17.79
C LEU A 197 -4.68 -0.94 -16.27
N LEU A 198 -4.06 0.09 -15.69
CA LEU A 198 -4.05 0.34 -14.24
C LEU A 198 -5.12 1.35 -13.81
N GLY A 199 -5.74 2.07 -14.75
CA GLY A 199 -6.79 3.06 -14.45
C GLY A 199 -8.14 2.39 -14.26
N TYR A 200 -8.79 2.69 -13.16
CA TYR A 200 -10.17 2.25 -12.94
C TYR A 200 -11.16 3.01 -13.82
N SER A 201 -12.31 2.38 -14.12
CA SER A 201 -13.39 3.07 -14.82
C SER A 201 -13.94 4.22 -13.97
N ARG A 202 -14.55 5.25 -14.62
CA ARG A 202 -15.17 6.37 -13.91
C ARG A 202 -16.26 5.92 -12.93
N ASP A 203 -16.96 4.84 -13.24
CA ASP A 203 -18.00 4.30 -12.37
C ASP A 203 -17.40 3.58 -11.16
N ALA A 204 -16.31 2.82 -11.35
CA ALA A 204 -15.55 2.22 -10.26
C ALA A 204 -14.98 3.29 -9.30
N GLU A 205 -14.48 4.41 -9.84
CA GLU A 205 -14.00 5.54 -9.06
C GLU A 205 -15.11 6.17 -8.20
N ARG A 206 -16.30 6.43 -8.81
CA ARG A 206 -17.45 6.94 -8.07
C ARG A 206 -17.96 5.97 -7.00
N GLU A 207 -17.90 4.68 -7.28
CA GLU A 207 -18.28 3.63 -6.32
C GLU A 207 -17.29 3.59 -5.16
N ALA A 208 -15.99 3.64 -5.42
CA ALA A 208 -14.93 3.72 -4.40
C ALA A 208 -15.02 4.99 -3.55
N ASP A 209 -15.30 6.15 -4.17
CA ASP A 209 -15.51 7.41 -3.45
C ASP A 209 -16.69 7.30 -2.46
N ARG A 210 -17.81 6.75 -2.92
CA ARG A 210 -19.01 6.62 -2.09
C ARG A 210 -18.80 5.66 -0.90
N VAL A 211 -18.28 4.46 -1.19
CA VAL A 211 -18.01 3.44 -0.17
C VAL A 211 -16.91 3.91 0.79
N GLY A 212 -15.85 4.52 0.25
CA GLY A 212 -14.76 5.07 1.05
C GLY A 212 -15.22 6.21 1.96
N LEU A 213 -16.08 7.13 1.47
CA LEU A 213 -16.65 8.21 2.28
C LEU A 213 -17.51 7.65 3.42
N GLU A 214 -18.29 6.60 3.16
CA GLU A 214 -19.08 5.94 4.19
C GLU A 214 -18.18 5.29 5.26
N MET A 215 -17.14 4.56 4.85
CA MET A 215 -16.16 3.98 5.78
C MET A 215 -15.48 5.06 6.62
N LEU A 216 -15.06 6.16 6.00
CA LEU A 216 -14.41 7.29 6.66
C LEU A 216 -15.30 7.88 7.75
N GLN A 217 -16.57 8.16 7.42
CA GLN A 217 -17.57 8.71 8.33
C GLN A 217 -17.85 7.77 9.51
N GLN A 218 -18.11 6.49 9.21
CA GLN A 218 -18.45 5.48 10.22
C GLN A 218 -17.27 5.22 11.16
N ALA A 219 -16.02 5.27 10.65
CA ALA A 219 -14.80 5.18 11.45
C ALA A 219 -14.53 6.44 12.30
N GLY A 220 -15.35 7.50 12.16
CA GLY A 220 -15.30 8.69 12.98
C GLY A 220 -14.22 9.70 12.57
N PHE A 221 -13.74 9.65 11.34
CA PHE A 221 -12.88 10.67 10.75
C PHE A 221 -13.70 11.86 10.22
N ASP A 222 -13.01 12.99 10.00
CA ASP A 222 -13.62 14.15 9.36
C ASP A 222 -13.75 13.87 7.85
N SER A 223 -15.00 13.81 7.38
CA SER A 223 -15.32 13.60 5.96
C SER A 223 -14.83 14.73 5.05
N GLN A 224 -14.63 15.94 5.60
CA GLN A 224 -14.07 17.08 4.88
C GLN A 224 -12.64 16.78 4.40
N GLY A 225 -11.89 15.92 5.08
CA GLY A 225 -10.55 15.49 4.69
C GLY A 225 -10.48 14.92 3.26
N MET A 226 -11.52 14.21 2.79
CA MET A 226 -11.57 13.74 1.40
C MET A 226 -11.69 14.90 0.40
N VAL A 227 -12.53 15.89 0.69
CA VAL A 227 -12.70 17.07 -0.16
C VAL A 227 -11.41 17.89 -0.22
N ASP A 228 -10.80 18.13 0.94
CA ASP A 228 -9.60 18.95 1.05
C ASP A 228 -8.40 18.31 0.36
N PHE A 229 -8.19 17.02 0.55
CA PHE A 229 -7.11 16.29 -0.09
C PHE A 229 -7.27 16.27 -1.62
N PHE A 230 -8.43 15.88 -2.13
CA PHE A 230 -8.67 15.81 -3.57
C PHE A 230 -8.66 17.21 -4.21
N GLY A 231 -9.18 18.23 -3.52
CA GLY A 231 -9.09 19.61 -3.96
C GLY A 231 -7.65 20.10 -4.15
N ARG A 232 -6.75 19.74 -3.20
CA ARG A 232 -5.32 20.07 -3.34
C ARG A 232 -4.65 19.31 -4.46
N LEU A 233 -4.95 18.01 -4.65
CA LEU A 233 -4.43 17.25 -5.78
C LEU A 233 -4.88 17.85 -7.12
N GLN A 234 -6.13 18.27 -7.22
CA GLN A 234 -6.66 18.94 -8.41
C GLN A 234 -5.97 20.30 -8.65
N ALA A 235 -5.77 21.08 -7.59
CA ALA A 235 -5.06 22.35 -7.71
C ALA A 235 -3.60 22.15 -8.15
N ALA A 236 -2.91 21.18 -7.56
CA ALA A 236 -1.53 20.83 -7.95
C ALA A 236 -1.43 20.36 -9.40
N SER A 237 -2.43 19.62 -9.91
CA SER A 237 -2.45 19.16 -11.30
C SER A 237 -2.63 20.30 -12.33
N ARG A 238 -3.31 21.38 -11.94
CA ARG A 238 -3.49 22.56 -12.81
C ARG A 238 -2.24 23.42 -12.89
N LEU A 239 -1.39 23.37 -11.88
CA LEU A 239 -0.14 24.17 -11.82
C LEU A 239 1.04 23.46 -12.48
N SER A 240 0.94 22.18 -12.78
CA SER A 240 1.99 21.38 -13.39
C SER A 240 1.62 20.99 -14.82
N GLU A 241 2.19 21.67 -15.80
CA GLU A 241 2.01 21.32 -17.21
C GLU A 241 2.72 20.01 -17.60
N THR A 242 3.66 19.53 -16.77
CA THR A 242 4.57 18.46 -17.14
C THR A 242 4.40 17.15 -16.37
N ALA A 243 3.76 17.12 -15.20
CA ALA A 243 3.60 15.88 -14.44
C ALA A 243 2.35 15.89 -13.54
N LEU A 244 1.34 15.11 -13.89
CA LEU A 244 0.23 14.80 -12.98
C LEU A 244 0.75 14.04 -11.75
N PRO A 245 0.24 14.34 -10.54
CA PRO A 245 0.49 13.50 -9.36
C PRO A 245 0.25 12.02 -9.67
N ALA A 246 1.10 11.14 -9.17
CA ALA A 246 1.06 9.71 -9.48
C ALA A 246 -0.34 9.10 -9.20
N TYR A 247 -0.95 9.52 -8.10
CA TYR A 247 -2.30 9.12 -7.73
C TYR A 247 -3.36 9.45 -8.81
N LEU A 248 -3.32 10.65 -9.40
CA LEU A 248 -4.30 11.07 -10.42
C LEU A 248 -4.13 10.35 -11.77
N ARG A 249 -3.02 9.65 -11.98
CA ARG A 249 -2.82 8.84 -13.19
C ARG A 249 -3.62 7.54 -13.16
N THR A 250 -3.76 6.95 -11.98
CA THR A 250 -4.53 5.71 -11.76
C THR A 250 -5.96 5.99 -11.30
N HIS A 251 -6.18 7.14 -10.64
CA HIS A 251 -7.47 7.61 -10.11
C HIS A 251 -7.83 8.99 -10.68
N PRO A 252 -8.31 9.08 -11.94
CA PRO A 252 -8.61 10.37 -12.55
C PRO A 252 -9.70 11.12 -11.78
N LEU A 253 -9.37 12.31 -11.32
CA LEU A 253 -10.28 13.17 -10.56
C LEU A 253 -11.01 14.13 -11.51
N THR A 254 -12.27 13.84 -11.80
CA THR A 254 -13.14 14.68 -12.63
C THR A 254 -13.89 15.70 -11.79
N GLY A 255 -14.36 16.79 -12.45
CA GLY A 255 -15.22 17.78 -11.79
C GLY A 255 -16.50 17.15 -11.20
N ASP A 256 -17.06 16.17 -11.89
CA ASP A 256 -18.26 15.45 -11.44
C ASP A 256 -18.01 14.67 -10.15
N ARG A 257 -16.86 13.97 -10.03
CA ARG A 257 -16.47 13.28 -8.79
C ARG A 257 -16.34 14.26 -7.63
N MET A 258 -15.63 15.39 -7.87
CA MET A 258 -15.47 16.41 -6.84
C MET A 258 -16.80 16.97 -6.38
N SER A 259 -17.71 17.27 -7.31
CA SER A 259 -19.05 17.80 -6.98
C SER A 259 -19.89 16.77 -6.21
N ASP A 260 -19.85 15.47 -6.59
CA ASP A 260 -20.57 14.41 -5.88
C ASP A 260 -20.06 14.25 -4.44
N ILE A 261 -18.72 14.21 -4.25
CA ILE A 261 -18.11 14.11 -2.91
C ILE A 261 -18.48 15.33 -2.06
N GLN A 262 -18.35 16.56 -2.61
CA GLN A 262 -18.70 17.79 -1.89
C GLN A 262 -20.18 17.80 -1.46
N ASN A 263 -21.09 17.45 -2.37
CA ASN A 263 -22.53 17.41 -2.08
C ASN A 263 -22.85 16.39 -0.97
N ARG A 264 -22.20 15.22 -1.00
CA ARG A 264 -22.37 14.20 0.06
C ARG A 264 -21.84 14.69 1.40
N VAL A 265 -20.63 15.27 1.42
CA VAL A 265 -20.03 15.79 2.66
C VAL A 265 -20.86 16.92 3.24
N MET A 266 -21.41 17.83 2.43
CA MET A 266 -22.31 18.89 2.90
C MET A 266 -23.62 18.36 3.55
N ALA A 267 -24.08 17.17 3.15
CA ALA A 267 -25.25 16.53 3.74
C ALA A 267 -24.93 15.81 5.06
N LEU A 268 -23.65 15.61 5.40
CA LEU A 268 -23.23 14.96 6.63
C LEU A 268 -23.13 15.94 7.79
N ARG A 269 -23.26 15.44 9.01
CA ARG A 269 -22.91 16.23 10.19
C ARG A 269 -21.39 16.44 10.24
N TYR A 270 -20.97 17.68 10.41
CA TYR A 270 -19.58 17.99 10.66
C TYR A 270 -19.07 17.26 11.90
N ARG A 271 -17.93 16.61 11.76
CA ARG A 271 -17.23 15.93 12.87
C ARG A 271 -15.75 16.31 12.82
N GLN A 272 -15.29 17.00 13.84
CA GLN A 272 -13.86 17.25 14.00
C GLN A 272 -13.17 15.96 14.49
N HIS A 273 -12.08 15.59 13.84
CA HIS A 273 -11.21 14.49 14.25
C HIS A 273 -9.81 15.04 14.51
N PRO A 274 -9.32 15.03 15.77
CA PRO A 274 -7.97 15.47 16.04
C PRO A 274 -6.95 14.46 15.51
N ASP A 275 -5.84 14.97 14.97
CA ASP A 275 -4.73 14.13 14.51
C ASP A 275 -4.16 13.31 15.68
N SER A 276 -3.86 12.04 15.43
CA SER A 276 -3.13 11.21 16.38
C SER A 276 -1.66 11.67 16.51
N LEU A 277 -1.04 11.35 17.63
CA LEU A 277 0.38 11.64 17.84
C LEU A 277 1.24 10.84 16.82
N GLU A 278 0.86 9.60 16.54
CA GLU A 278 1.51 8.74 15.57
C GLU A 278 1.50 9.36 14.16
N PHE A 279 0.34 9.83 13.70
CA PHE A 279 0.24 10.52 12.42
C PHE A 279 1.15 11.75 12.39
N SER A 280 1.09 12.57 13.43
CA SER A 280 1.88 13.80 13.54
C SER A 280 3.39 13.51 13.47
N MET A 281 3.86 12.48 14.19
CA MET A 281 5.26 12.04 14.20
C MET A 281 5.67 11.50 12.82
N LEU A 282 4.88 10.61 12.21
CA LEU A 282 5.19 10.02 10.91
C LEU A 282 5.20 11.08 9.81
N ARG A 283 4.20 11.96 9.78
CA ARG A 283 4.14 13.07 8.83
C ARG A 283 5.39 13.95 8.93
N ALA A 284 5.75 14.38 10.12
CA ALA A 284 6.92 15.21 10.34
C ALA A 284 8.21 14.48 9.94
N ARG A 285 8.35 13.19 10.30
CA ARG A 285 9.49 12.35 9.93
C ARG A 285 9.64 12.23 8.42
N PHE A 286 8.58 11.89 7.68
CA PHE A 286 8.67 11.73 6.22
C PHE A 286 8.85 13.05 5.47
N ARG A 287 8.44 14.19 6.04
CA ARG A 287 8.80 15.51 5.52
C ARG A 287 10.29 15.79 5.66
N VAL A 288 10.90 15.43 6.79
CA VAL A 288 12.35 15.58 6.99
C VAL A 288 13.13 14.63 6.10
N LEU A 289 12.69 13.39 5.96
CA LEU A 289 13.35 12.36 5.16
C LEU A 289 13.03 12.44 3.65
N ALA A 290 12.22 13.39 3.22
CA ALA A 290 11.84 13.54 1.82
C ALA A 290 13.05 13.83 0.90
N ASP A 291 14.06 14.54 1.39
CA ASP A 291 15.34 14.73 0.69
C ASP A 291 16.47 14.29 1.60
N ARG A 292 17.03 13.11 1.33
CA ARG A 292 18.12 12.50 2.13
C ARG A 292 19.51 13.05 1.81
N SER A 293 19.63 14.05 0.93
CA SER A 293 20.90 14.77 0.75
C SER A 293 21.27 15.53 2.03
N VAL A 294 22.55 15.77 2.26
CA VAL A 294 23.03 16.50 3.44
C VAL A 294 22.34 17.86 3.58
N ASP A 295 22.25 18.59 2.46
CA ASP A 295 21.58 19.89 2.44
C ASP A 295 20.07 19.76 2.62
N GLY A 296 19.42 18.74 2.05
CA GLY A 296 18.00 18.44 2.20
C GLY A 296 17.64 18.18 3.66
N LEU A 297 18.35 17.27 4.31
CA LEU A 297 18.17 16.96 5.73
C LEU A 297 18.39 18.17 6.62
N THR A 298 19.43 18.98 6.33
CA THR A 298 19.74 20.19 7.10
C THR A 298 18.61 21.21 7.00
N ARG A 299 18.16 21.53 5.77
CA ARG A 299 17.05 22.46 5.54
C ARG A 299 15.75 21.97 6.16
N ALA A 300 15.43 20.68 6.01
CA ALA A 300 14.20 20.11 6.54
C ALA A 300 14.17 20.13 8.07
N ARG A 301 15.29 19.80 8.75
CA ARG A 301 15.41 19.88 10.21
C ARG A 301 15.24 21.33 10.73
N GLN A 302 15.84 22.30 10.04
CA GLN A 302 15.67 23.72 10.37
C GLN A 302 14.23 24.18 10.19
N LEU A 303 13.57 23.75 9.10
CA LEU A 303 12.17 24.08 8.89
C LEU A 303 11.26 23.51 9.97
N ILE A 304 11.44 22.24 10.32
CA ILE A 304 10.67 21.60 11.40
C ILE A 304 10.93 22.29 12.74
N ALA A 305 12.16 22.67 13.04
CA ALA A 305 12.47 23.40 14.29
C ALA A 305 11.67 24.71 14.38
N ARG A 306 11.63 25.51 13.30
CA ARG A 306 10.80 26.73 13.23
C ARG A 306 9.31 26.43 13.38
N GLN A 307 8.82 25.38 12.73
CA GLN A 307 7.41 24.98 12.86
C GLN A 307 7.04 24.53 14.28
N VAL A 308 7.98 24.01 15.05
CA VAL A 308 7.79 23.75 16.50
C VAL A 308 7.72 25.05 17.29
N GLU A 309 8.62 26.00 17.01
CA GLU A 309 8.63 27.32 17.65
C GLU A 309 7.33 28.10 17.37
N ASP A 310 6.83 28.04 16.13
CA ASP A 310 5.59 28.68 15.69
C ASP A 310 4.32 27.92 16.13
N GLY A 311 4.45 26.76 16.76
CA GLY A 311 3.33 25.92 17.18
C GLY A 311 2.61 25.18 16.04
N ALA A 312 3.13 25.20 14.81
CA ALA A 312 2.57 24.52 13.66
C ALA A 312 2.82 23.00 13.69
N VAL A 313 3.82 22.55 14.42
CA VAL A 313 4.15 21.14 14.69
C VAL A 313 4.31 20.97 16.21
N THR A 314 3.71 19.92 16.76
CA THR A 314 3.85 19.64 18.20
C THR A 314 5.32 19.36 18.55
N PRO A 315 5.80 19.77 19.74
CA PRO A 315 7.18 19.54 20.15
C PRO A 315 7.59 18.06 20.07
N VAL A 316 6.73 17.15 20.46
CA VAL A 316 6.99 15.70 20.37
C VAL A 316 7.25 15.27 18.93
N ALA A 317 6.36 15.61 18.01
CA ALA A 317 6.48 15.22 16.61
C ALA A 317 7.69 15.88 15.92
N GLY A 318 7.95 17.14 16.22
CA GLY A 318 9.09 17.88 15.68
C GLY A 318 10.43 17.32 16.16
N HIS A 319 10.59 17.09 17.45
CA HIS A 319 11.82 16.51 17.99
C HIS A 319 12.04 15.07 17.54
N TYR A 320 10.99 14.27 17.42
CA TYR A 320 11.05 12.93 16.85
C TYR A 320 11.53 12.96 15.38
N ALA A 321 10.98 13.86 14.56
CA ALA A 321 11.39 14.02 13.17
C ALA A 321 12.84 14.54 13.04
N MET A 322 13.24 15.48 13.90
CA MET A 322 14.63 15.95 13.94
C MET A 322 15.61 14.86 14.36
N ALA A 323 15.21 13.95 15.28
CA ALA A 323 16.01 12.80 15.64
C ALA A 323 16.21 11.85 14.47
N ALA A 324 15.13 11.51 13.73
CA ALA A 324 15.21 10.67 12.54
C ALA A 324 16.07 11.31 11.44
N GLY A 325 15.95 12.62 11.21
CA GLY A 325 16.76 13.35 10.24
C GLY A 325 18.24 13.43 10.64
N ALA A 326 18.53 13.56 11.93
CA ALA A 326 19.91 13.55 12.45
C ALA A 326 20.53 12.15 12.28
N LEU A 327 19.77 11.10 12.59
CA LEU A 327 20.21 9.72 12.38
C LEU A 327 20.50 9.45 10.90
N ALA A 328 19.62 9.86 9.99
CA ALA A 328 19.81 9.74 8.55
C ALA A 328 21.04 10.52 8.03
N ALA A 329 21.44 11.60 8.71
CA ALA A 329 22.65 12.38 8.44
C ALA A 329 23.90 11.84 9.15
N ALA A 330 23.82 10.67 9.80
CA ALA A 330 24.87 10.10 10.67
C ALA A 330 25.30 11.03 11.84
N ASP A 331 24.47 12.02 12.19
CA ASP A 331 24.66 12.89 13.37
C ASP A 331 24.07 12.20 14.61
N THR A 332 24.76 11.17 15.11
CA THR A 332 24.30 10.39 16.27
C THR A 332 24.12 11.25 17.52
N ALA A 333 25.00 12.23 17.72
CA ALA A 333 24.91 13.15 18.88
C ALA A 333 23.66 14.04 18.78
N GLY A 334 23.36 14.59 17.60
CA GLY A 334 22.14 15.34 17.33
C GLY A 334 20.89 14.48 17.46
N ALA A 335 20.93 13.24 16.98
CA ALA A 335 19.84 12.28 17.10
C ALA A 335 19.53 11.99 18.59
N ARG A 336 20.54 11.75 19.41
CA ARG A 336 20.37 11.54 20.87
C ARG A 336 19.75 12.75 21.58
N ARG A 337 20.22 13.97 21.27
CA ARG A 337 19.64 15.19 21.85
C ARG A 337 18.17 15.35 21.46
N SER A 338 17.88 15.14 20.19
CA SER A 338 16.51 15.32 19.67
C SER A 338 15.54 14.25 20.21
N ILE A 339 15.97 12.98 20.32
CA ILE A 339 15.08 11.94 20.87
C ILE A 339 14.86 12.12 22.38
N ALA A 340 15.85 12.61 23.11
CA ALA A 340 15.69 12.96 24.53
C ALA A 340 14.67 14.11 24.69
N ALA A 341 14.72 15.12 23.81
CA ALA A 341 13.75 16.21 23.81
C ALA A 341 12.33 15.71 23.46
N ALA A 342 12.19 14.77 22.50
CA ALA A 342 10.91 14.14 22.19
C ALA A 342 10.32 13.40 23.40
N ARG A 343 11.14 12.62 24.12
CA ARG A 343 10.74 11.97 25.38
C ARG A 343 10.28 12.98 26.45
N GLY A 344 11.04 14.06 26.62
CA GLY A 344 10.72 15.11 27.61
C GLY A 344 9.44 15.88 27.29
N ALA A 345 9.10 16.01 26.01
CA ALA A 345 7.87 16.67 25.56
C ALA A 345 6.64 15.74 25.56
N ALA A 346 6.84 14.42 25.59
CA ALA A 346 5.76 13.45 25.59
C ALA A 346 5.14 13.32 26.99
N VAL A 347 3.79 13.39 27.07
CA VAL A 347 3.05 13.24 28.34
C VAL A 347 3.23 11.84 28.95
N ARG A 348 3.46 10.83 28.11
CA ARG A 348 3.68 9.42 28.47
C ARG A 348 4.64 8.75 27.50
N PRO A 349 5.30 7.65 27.90
CA PRO A 349 6.15 6.88 27.00
C PRO A 349 5.39 6.48 25.73
N HIS A 350 6.09 6.47 24.58
CA HIS A 350 5.51 6.15 23.29
C HIS A 350 6.41 5.20 22.49
N ALA A 351 5.81 4.14 21.91
CA ALA A 351 6.55 3.08 21.23
C ALA A 351 7.46 3.58 20.12
N PHE A 352 7.03 4.55 19.30
CA PHE A 352 7.85 5.11 18.21
C PHE A 352 9.09 5.86 18.74
N ILE A 353 8.95 6.59 19.85
CA ILE A 353 10.07 7.30 20.45
C ILE A 353 11.09 6.30 20.98
N GLU A 354 10.64 5.23 21.64
CA GLU A 354 11.54 4.21 22.20
C GLU A 354 12.18 3.34 21.11
N SER A 355 11.44 3.01 20.05
CA SER A 355 11.97 2.34 18.86
C SER A 355 13.09 3.14 18.21
N LEU A 356 12.87 4.41 17.90
CA LEU A 356 13.88 5.28 17.30
C LEU A 356 15.08 5.48 18.25
N ALA A 357 14.84 5.57 19.57
CA ALA A 357 15.93 5.67 20.55
C ALA A 357 16.80 4.42 20.58
N SER A 358 16.18 3.24 20.44
CA SER A 358 16.89 1.97 20.32
C SER A 358 17.74 1.90 19.03
N GLN A 359 17.18 2.34 17.90
CA GLN A 359 17.92 2.44 16.63
C GLN A 359 19.12 3.41 16.76
N ILE A 360 18.93 4.57 17.38
CA ILE A 360 20.02 5.53 17.61
C ILE A 360 21.13 4.91 18.48
N ALA A 361 20.79 4.12 19.49
CA ALA A 361 21.76 3.42 20.32
C ALA A 361 22.53 2.35 19.54
N LEU A 362 21.86 1.60 18.65
CA LEU A 362 22.51 0.62 17.77
C LEU A 362 23.50 1.28 16.81
N GLU A 363 23.11 2.37 16.15
CA GLU A 363 23.98 3.14 15.26
C GLU A 363 25.15 3.82 16.00
N ALA A 364 24.99 4.08 17.28
CA ALA A 364 26.06 4.56 18.16
C ALA A 364 27.02 3.45 18.62
N GLY A 365 26.83 2.20 18.19
CA GLY A 365 27.64 1.05 18.63
C GLY A 365 27.35 0.63 20.07
N GLN A 366 26.15 0.88 20.58
CA GLN A 366 25.75 0.59 21.97
C GLN A 366 24.57 -0.41 22.03
N PRO A 367 24.78 -1.68 21.58
CA PRO A 367 23.70 -2.67 21.50
C PRO A 367 23.09 -3.02 22.87
N GLY A 368 23.88 -2.95 23.95
CA GLY A 368 23.36 -3.16 25.31
C GLY A 368 22.36 -2.08 25.76
N GLU A 369 22.60 -0.81 25.37
CA GLU A 369 21.65 0.29 25.62
C GLU A 369 20.38 0.13 24.77
N ALA A 370 20.54 -0.27 23.50
CA ALA A 370 19.41 -0.53 22.62
C ALA A 370 18.51 -1.63 23.19
N LEU A 371 19.09 -2.78 23.57
CA LEU A 371 18.34 -3.89 24.16
C LEU A 371 17.60 -3.46 25.44
N ALA A 372 18.29 -2.81 26.37
CA ALA A 372 17.69 -2.35 27.62
C ALA A 372 16.58 -1.31 27.39
N THR A 373 16.68 -0.49 26.34
CA THR A 373 15.63 0.48 25.95
C THR A 373 14.40 -0.24 25.43
N THR A 374 14.60 -1.20 24.52
CA THR A 374 13.50 -2.00 23.94
C THR A 374 12.80 -2.84 25.01
N GLU A 375 13.54 -3.53 25.88
CA GLU A 375 12.96 -4.33 26.96
C GLU A 375 12.12 -3.50 27.93
N ARG A 376 12.60 -2.32 28.33
CA ARG A 376 11.82 -1.39 29.17
C ARG A 376 10.56 -0.89 28.46
N ALA A 377 10.66 -0.60 27.16
CA ALA A 377 9.53 -0.17 26.36
C ALA A 377 8.47 -1.28 26.26
N ILE A 378 8.87 -2.51 25.98
CA ILE A 378 7.98 -3.66 25.93
C ILE A 378 7.30 -3.91 27.28
N ALA A 379 8.06 -3.83 28.37
CA ALA A 379 7.52 -3.99 29.73
C ALA A 379 6.47 -2.94 30.09
N THR A 380 6.61 -1.71 29.55
CA THR A 380 5.73 -0.57 29.87
C THR A 380 4.55 -0.45 28.91
N LEU A 381 4.77 -0.71 27.62
CA LEU A 381 3.83 -0.42 26.53
C LEU A 381 3.22 -1.68 25.91
N GLY A 382 3.75 -2.85 26.30
CA GLY A 382 3.42 -4.11 25.65
C GLY A 382 4.20 -4.34 24.35
N THR A 383 4.03 -5.53 23.78
CA THR A 383 4.65 -5.92 22.52
C THR A 383 3.91 -5.28 21.36
N THR A 384 4.57 -4.37 20.65
CA THR A 384 4.06 -3.76 19.41
C THR A 384 5.04 -4.02 18.27
N ARG A 385 4.57 -3.98 17.02
CA ARG A 385 5.45 -4.15 15.85
C ARG A 385 6.61 -3.14 15.81
N ALA A 386 6.38 -1.95 16.35
CA ALA A 386 7.40 -0.92 16.42
C ALA A 386 8.54 -1.23 17.41
N LEU A 387 8.34 -2.18 18.33
CA LEU A 387 9.30 -2.56 19.38
C LEU A 387 9.92 -3.95 19.18
N VAL A 388 9.47 -4.72 18.20
CA VAL A 388 9.92 -6.08 17.86
C VAL A 388 10.49 -6.11 16.46
#